data_97b4577b226bc56ff548107e8f34f550
#
_entry.id   97b4577b226bc56ff548107e8f34f550
#
_cell.length_a   1.000
_cell.length_b   1.000
_cell.length_c   1.000
_cell.angle_alpha   90.00
_cell.angle_beta   90.00
_cell.angle_gamma   90.00
#
_symmetry.space_group_name_H-M   'P 1'
#
loop_
_entity.id
_entity.type
_entity.pdbx_description
1 polymer ?
#
loop_
_entity_poly.entity_id
_entity_poly.type
_entity_poly.pdbx_seq_one_letter_code
_entity_poly.pdbx_strand_id
1 'polypeptide(L)'
;MEKGVLVAGPPSSGKTTFLRDIARSLSLGRFASGRRVAIVDERGELGGFDLGPCADILRGYPKETGLEVALRTLSPEVIVCDELSQRDFKAVQGAVAAGVALVASVHGDPSGLLQRPLCRALLESGAFQTLVCLKGRSAPGELAWIQKVAPWGRGERGENACEAVGNGIDRAQRPVGGLAGGVPSETEGAPAA
;
A
#
# COMPACT_ATOMS: atom_id res chain seq x y z
N MET A 1 -7.01 -7.07 -7.52
CA MET A 1 -6.54 -7.15 -6.13
C MET A 1 -7.74 -7.63 -5.34
N GLU A 2 -7.76 -8.87 -4.95
CA GLU A 2 -8.91 -9.47 -4.25
C GLU A 2 -8.82 -9.30 -2.73
N LYS A 3 -7.76 -8.68 -2.25
CA LYS A 3 -7.38 -8.71 -0.83
C LYS A 3 -6.87 -7.34 -0.38
N GLY A 4 -7.29 -6.93 0.83
CA GLY A 4 -6.92 -5.64 1.38
C GLY A 4 -5.44 -5.51 1.78
N VAL A 5 -4.97 -4.28 1.82
CA VAL A 5 -3.60 -3.91 2.24
C VAL A 5 -3.66 -2.94 3.41
N LEU A 6 -2.99 -3.28 4.48
CA LEU A 6 -2.80 -2.39 5.64
C LEU A 6 -1.37 -1.84 5.62
N VAL A 7 -1.25 -0.52 5.56
CA VAL A 7 0.04 0.18 5.56
C VAL A 7 0.31 0.73 6.95
N ALA A 8 1.39 0.31 7.56
CA ALA A 8 1.78 0.74 8.89
C ALA A 8 3.09 1.50 8.88
N GLY A 9 3.29 2.35 9.84
CA GLY A 9 4.54 3.07 10.04
C GLY A 9 4.39 4.22 11.02
N PRO A 10 5.49 4.73 11.56
CA PRO A 10 5.48 5.88 12.45
C PRO A 10 5.05 7.17 11.71
N PRO A 11 4.83 8.27 12.43
CA PRO A 11 4.58 9.57 11.81
C PRO A 11 5.67 9.93 10.80
N SER A 12 5.29 10.58 9.71
CA SER A 12 6.21 11.00 8.62
C SER A 12 6.98 9.87 7.93
N SER A 13 6.49 8.63 8.01
CA SER A 13 7.08 7.49 7.28
C SER A 13 6.66 7.40 5.81
N GLY A 14 5.79 8.30 5.32
CA GLY A 14 5.34 8.31 3.92
C GLY A 14 4.06 7.52 3.66
N LYS A 15 3.29 7.09 4.69
CA LYS A 15 2.04 6.33 4.52
C LYS A 15 1.07 6.97 3.55
N THR A 16 0.76 8.25 3.73
CA THR A 16 -0.18 8.99 2.87
C THR A 16 0.28 9.01 1.41
N THR A 17 1.57 9.22 1.17
CA THR A 17 2.16 9.16 -0.18
C THR A 17 2.05 7.78 -0.79
N PHE A 18 2.30 6.75 0.01
CA PHE A 18 2.19 5.36 -0.42
C PHE A 18 0.74 4.98 -0.76
N LEU A 19 -0.24 5.42 0.05
CA LEU A 19 -1.67 5.22 -0.24
C LEU A 19 -2.10 5.92 -1.54
N ARG A 20 -1.62 7.15 -1.80
CA ARG A 20 -1.91 7.87 -3.05
C ARG A 20 -1.35 7.14 -4.26
N ASP A 21 -0.13 6.61 -4.18
CA ASP A 21 0.49 5.88 -5.28
C ASP A 21 -0.24 4.57 -5.58
N ILE A 22 -0.68 3.84 -4.54
CA ILE A 22 -1.53 2.66 -4.70
C ILE A 22 -2.86 3.05 -5.36
N ALA A 23 -3.55 4.07 -4.84
CA ALA A 23 -4.83 4.52 -5.38
C ALA A 23 -4.72 4.88 -6.86
N ARG A 24 -3.71 5.69 -7.21
CA ARG A 24 -3.42 6.08 -8.58
C ARG A 24 -3.09 4.88 -9.47
N SER A 25 -2.26 3.97 -8.98
CA SER A 25 -1.86 2.79 -9.74
C SER A 25 -3.01 1.85 -10.03
N LEU A 26 -3.94 1.69 -9.08
CA LEU A 26 -5.17 0.91 -9.25
C LEU A 26 -6.13 1.59 -10.23
N SER A 27 -6.35 2.90 -10.08
CA SER A 27 -7.23 3.67 -10.96
C SER A 27 -6.74 3.71 -12.41
N LEU A 28 -5.41 3.85 -12.61
CA LEU A 28 -4.79 3.83 -13.95
C LEU A 28 -4.64 2.43 -14.54
N GLY A 29 -4.87 1.36 -13.78
CA GLY A 29 -4.69 0.00 -14.25
C GLY A 29 -3.24 -0.37 -14.58
N ARG A 30 -2.25 0.15 -13.81
CA ARG A 30 -0.82 -0.08 -14.09
C ARG A 30 -0.41 -1.55 -14.10
N PHE A 31 -1.13 -2.40 -13.38
CA PHE A 31 -0.80 -3.83 -13.23
C PHE A 31 -1.90 -4.77 -13.74
N ALA A 32 -3.07 -4.22 -14.09
CA ALA A 32 -4.25 -4.91 -14.60
C ALA A 32 -5.19 -3.87 -15.20
N SER A 33 -6.44 -4.24 -15.53
CA SER A 33 -7.48 -3.26 -15.87
C SER A 33 -7.69 -2.25 -14.74
N GLY A 34 -8.01 -1.00 -15.08
CA GLY A 34 -8.33 0.05 -14.10
C GLY A 34 -9.46 -0.37 -13.17
N ARG A 35 -9.32 -0.06 -11.89
CA ARG A 35 -10.29 -0.37 -10.84
C ARG A 35 -11.07 0.86 -10.43
N ARG A 36 -12.34 0.70 -10.09
CA ARG A 36 -13.12 1.76 -9.43
C ARG A 36 -12.63 1.90 -7.99
N VAL A 37 -11.97 3.03 -7.73
CA VAL A 37 -11.36 3.33 -6.44
C VAL A 37 -12.18 4.42 -5.76
N ALA A 38 -12.76 4.16 -4.60
CA ALA A 38 -13.32 5.19 -3.74
C ALA A 38 -12.26 5.62 -2.72
N ILE A 39 -12.08 6.93 -2.56
CA ILE A 39 -11.12 7.49 -1.62
C ILE A 39 -11.90 8.22 -0.53
N VAL A 40 -11.80 7.73 0.70
CA VAL A 40 -12.39 8.37 1.87
C VAL A 40 -11.34 9.24 2.52
N ASP A 41 -11.46 10.55 2.28
CA ASP A 41 -10.48 11.57 2.65
C ASP A 41 -11.05 12.54 3.68
N GLU A 42 -11.05 12.12 4.95
CA GLU A 42 -11.60 12.91 6.06
C GLU A 42 -10.87 14.23 6.26
N ARG A 43 -9.54 14.23 6.12
CA ARG A 43 -8.67 15.39 6.40
C ARG A 43 -8.25 16.18 5.16
N GLY A 44 -8.60 15.75 3.96
CA GLY A 44 -8.15 16.39 2.73
C GLY A 44 -6.69 16.07 2.36
N GLU A 45 -6.12 15.04 2.97
CA GLU A 45 -4.72 14.68 2.75
C GLU A 45 -4.50 13.77 1.54
N LEU A 46 -5.49 13.00 1.12
CA LEU A 46 -5.38 12.06 0.00
C LEU A 46 -5.76 12.69 -1.34
N GLY A 47 -6.81 13.48 -1.38
CA GLY A 47 -7.49 13.92 -2.60
C GLY A 47 -6.95 15.19 -3.26
N GLY A 48 -5.82 15.73 -2.84
CA GLY A 48 -5.22 16.93 -3.43
C GLY A 48 -4.36 16.68 -4.68
N PHE A 49 -4.39 15.46 -5.24
CA PHE A 49 -3.50 14.98 -6.29
C PHE A 49 -4.29 14.30 -7.40
N ASP A 50 -3.68 14.15 -8.58
CA ASP A 50 -4.22 13.30 -9.64
C ASP A 50 -4.12 11.82 -9.22
N LEU A 51 -5.27 11.23 -8.95
CA LEU A 51 -5.41 9.83 -8.54
C LEU A 51 -5.91 8.93 -9.68
N GLY A 52 -6.00 9.47 -10.89
CA GLY A 52 -6.40 8.74 -12.09
C GLY A 52 -7.91 8.78 -12.36
N PRO A 53 -8.34 8.29 -13.54
CA PRO A 53 -9.69 8.50 -14.08
C PRO A 53 -10.78 7.67 -13.40
N CYS A 54 -10.41 6.58 -12.69
CA CYS A 54 -11.35 5.69 -12.03
C CYS A 54 -11.36 5.89 -10.50
N ALA A 55 -10.97 7.08 -10.02
CA ALA A 55 -10.93 7.41 -8.61
C ALA A 55 -11.98 8.47 -8.25
N ASP A 56 -12.90 8.10 -7.35
CA ASP A 56 -13.89 8.99 -6.75
C ASP A 56 -13.47 9.38 -5.34
N ILE A 57 -13.61 10.67 -4.98
CA ILE A 57 -13.12 11.19 -3.71
C ILE A 57 -14.29 11.69 -2.86
N LEU A 58 -14.46 11.07 -1.70
CA LEU A 58 -15.36 11.51 -0.63
C LEU A 58 -14.57 12.31 0.39
N ARG A 59 -14.67 13.64 0.32
CA ARG A 59 -13.91 14.55 1.17
C ARG A 59 -14.75 15.11 2.31
N GLY A 60 -14.14 15.22 3.51
CA GLY A 60 -14.74 15.88 4.66
C GLY A 60 -15.79 15.05 5.40
N TYR A 61 -16.03 13.82 5.01
CA TYR A 61 -16.86 12.89 5.78
C TYR A 61 -16.05 12.29 6.93
N PRO A 62 -16.64 12.13 8.13
CA PRO A 62 -16.08 11.22 9.12
C PRO A 62 -15.85 9.86 8.48
N LYS A 63 -14.75 9.19 8.79
CA LYS A 63 -14.30 8.00 8.06
C LYS A 63 -15.34 6.87 8.05
N GLU A 64 -15.97 6.59 9.19
CA GLU A 64 -17.04 5.61 9.30
C GLU A 64 -18.19 5.92 8.30
N THR A 65 -18.66 7.17 8.29
CA THR A 65 -19.71 7.62 7.36
C THR A 65 -19.25 7.57 5.91
N GLY A 66 -18.02 8.02 5.63
CA GLY A 66 -17.45 8.00 4.28
C GLY A 66 -17.34 6.59 3.71
N LEU A 67 -16.94 5.60 4.51
CA LEU A 67 -16.90 4.20 4.12
C LEU A 67 -18.31 3.67 3.78
N GLU A 68 -19.31 3.97 4.62
CA GLU A 68 -20.71 3.57 4.34
C GLU A 68 -21.26 4.22 3.07
N VAL A 69 -21.02 5.53 2.88
CA VAL A 69 -21.45 6.25 1.66
C VAL A 69 -20.78 5.65 0.43
N ALA A 70 -19.45 5.41 0.48
CA ALA A 70 -18.73 4.80 -0.62
C ALA A 70 -19.36 3.47 -1.04
N LEU A 71 -19.63 2.58 -0.09
CA LEU A 71 -20.23 1.27 -0.33
C LEU A 71 -21.61 1.35 -0.97
N ARG A 72 -22.44 2.32 -0.54
CA ARG A 72 -23.83 2.46 -1.00
C ARG A 72 -23.96 3.16 -2.34
N THR A 73 -23.07 4.09 -2.67
CA THR A 73 -23.27 5.02 -3.79
C THR A 73 -22.29 4.85 -4.94
N LEU A 74 -21.05 4.46 -4.67
CA LEU A 74 -19.99 4.44 -5.68
C LEU A 74 -19.72 3.05 -6.26
N SER A 75 -20.26 1.99 -5.65
CA SER A 75 -20.00 0.60 -6.06
C SER A 75 -18.51 0.33 -6.32
N PRO A 76 -17.63 0.67 -5.37
CA PRO A 76 -16.20 0.57 -5.58
C PRO A 76 -15.73 -0.88 -5.57
N GLU A 77 -14.63 -1.15 -6.27
CA GLU A 77 -13.90 -2.42 -6.14
C GLU A 77 -12.85 -2.34 -5.03
N VAL A 78 -12.36 -1.12 -4.78
CA VAL A 78 -11.36 -0.84 -3.74
C VAL A 78 -11.72 0.46 -3.05
N ILE A 79 -11.65 0.48 -1.71
CA ILE A 79 -11.72 1.72 -0.94
C ILE A 79 -10.33 2.00 -0.35
N VAL A 80 -9.88 3.24 -0.52
CA VAL A 80 -8.64 3.75 0.07
C VAL A 80 -8.98 4.77 1.13
N CYS A 81 -8.46 4.60 2.34
CA CYS A 81 -8.61 5.57 3.42
C CYS A 81 -7.31 5.68 4.22
N ASP A 82 -7.08 6.85 4.80
CA ASP A 82 -5.97 7.06 5.71
C ASP A 82 -6.32 6.56 7.12
N GLU A 83 -5.35 6.47 7.96
CA GLU A 83 -5.32 6.29 9.40
C GLU A 83 -6.60 5.73 10.07
N LEU A 84 -6.73 4.41 10.03
CA LEU A 84 -7.82 3.72 10.74
C LEU A 84 -7.65 3.79 12.26
N SER A 85 -8.78 3.95 12.92
CA SER A 85 -8.95 3.93 14.36
C SER A 85 -9.91 2.82 14.80
N GLN A 86 -10.07 2.65 16.10
CA GLN A 86 -11.01 1.65 16.64
C GLN A 86 -12.47 1.97 16.31
N ARG A 87 -12.82 3.25 16.09
CA ARG A 87 -14.16 3.69 15.72
C ARG A 87 -14.58 3.20 14.33
N ASP A 88 -13.61 3.03 13.43
CA ASP A 88 -13.84 2.67 12.04
C ASP A 88 -14.07 1.17 11.84
N PHE A 89 -13.89 0.35 12.89
CA PHE A 89 -13.90 -1.10 12.81
C PHE A 89 -15.22 -1.68 12.25
N LYS A 90 -16.36 -1.11 12.64
CA LYS A 90 -17.67 -1.54 12.14
C LYS A 90 -17.82 -1.29 10.64
N ALA A 91 -17.36 -0.14 10.15
CA ALA A 91 -17.40 0.19 8.73
C ALA A 91 -16.42 -0.68 7.92
N VAL A 92 -15.25 -1.01 8.48
CA VAL A 92 -14.32 -2.00 7.91
C VAL A 92 -14.99 -3.35 7.74
N GLN A 93 -15.72 -3.84 8.75
CA GLN A 93 -16.49 -5.09 8.63
C GLN A 93 -17.57 -5.01 7.55
N GLY A 94 -18.22 -3.85 7.40
CA GLY A 94 -19.18 -3.59 6.31
C GLY A 94 -18.54 -3.75 4.92
N ALA A 95 -17.34 -3.24 4.71
CA ALA A 95 -16.60 -3.40 3.46
C ALA A 95 -16.23 -4.86 3.19
N VAL A 96 -15.81 -5.60 4.22
CA VAL A 96 -15.54 -7.05 4.11
C VAL A 96 -16.80 -7.81 3.68
N ALA A 97 -17.94 -7.52 4.34
CA ALA A 97 -19.21 -8.17 4.02
C ALA A 97 -19.69 -7.85 2.59
N ALA A 98 -19.39 -6.65 2.09
CA ALA A 98 -19.67 -6.24 0.72
C ALA A 98 -18.68 -6.80 -0.33
N GLY A 99 -17.62 -7.50 0.10
CA GLY A 99 -16.60 -8.03 -0.80
C GLY A 99 -15.67 -6.97 -1.39
N VAL A 100 -15.65 -5.75 -0.82
CA VAL A 100 -14.82 -4.63 -1.30
C VAL A 100 -13.45 -4.69 -0.63
N ALA A 101 -12.39 -4.58 -1.42
CA ALA A 101 -11.03 -4.54 -0.90
C ALA A 101 -10.73 -3.21 -0.22
N LEU A 102 -10.00 -3.24 0.90
CA LEU A 102 -9.58 -2.05 1.63
C LEU A 102 -8.08 -1.83 1.51
N VAL A 103 -7.69 -0.58 1.28
CA VAL A 103 -6.31 -0.11 1.40
C VAL A 103 -6.31 1.02 2.42
N ALA A 104 -5.68 0.80 3.55
CA ALA A 104 -5.73 1.76 4.65
C ALA A 104 -4.40 1.86 5.39
N SER A 105 -4.25 2.88 6.23
CA SER A 105 -3.08 2.99 7.08
C SER A 105 -3.40 2.95 8.57
N VAL A 106 -2.38 2.63 9.36
CA VAL A 106 -2.38 2.71 10.82
C VAL A 106 -1.04 3.25 11.31
N HIS A 107 -1.06 3.87 12.47
CA HIS A 107 0.18 4.21 13.15
C HIS A 107 0.77 3.01 13.88
N GLY A 108 2.07 2.83 13.76
CA GLY A 108 2.78 1.83 14.53
C GLY A 108 4.25 1.73 14.13
N ASP A 109 5.08 1.40 15.10
CA ASP A 109 6.50 1.14 14.86
C ASP A 109 6.69 -0.30 14.37
N PRO A 110 7.65 -0.56 13.47
CA PRO A 110 7.90 -1.88 12.90
C PRO A 110 8.09 -2.99 13.95
N SER A 111 8.69 -2.66 15.09
CA SER A 111 9.04 -3.63 16.13
C SER A 111 7.90 -4.08 17.03
N GLY A 112 6.83 -3.30 17.16
CA GLY A 112 5.72 -3.59 18.08
C GLY A 112 4.34 -3.60 17.43
N LEU A 113 4.27 -3.52 16.10
CA LEU A 113 3.03 -3.32 15.38
C LEU A 113 1.99 -4.43 15.62
N LEU A 114 2.40 -5.69 15.54
CA LEU A 114 1.51 -6.84 15.67
C LEU A 114 0.98 -7.05 17.10
N GLN A 115 1.62 -6.45 18.09
CA GLN A 115 1.16 -6.49 19.48
C GLN A 115 0.10 -5.42 19.78
N ARG A 116 -0.10 -4.46 18.87
CA ARG A 116 -1.11 -3.42 19.05
C ARG A 116 -2.52 -3.97 18.87
N PRO A 117 -3.42 -3.78 19.85
CA PRO A 117 -4.78 -4.34 19.79
C PRO A 117 -5.55 -3.97 18.52
N LEU A 118 -5.44 -2.72 18.06
CA LEU A 118 -6.08 -2.26 16.83
C LEU A 118 -5.56 -3.00 15.60
N CYS A 119 -4.24 -3.13 15.46
CA CYS A 119 -3.64 -3.81 14.33
C CYS A 119 -4.08 -5.28 14.29
N ARG A 120 -4.03 -5.97 15.43
CA ARG A 120 -4.49 -7.34 15.58
C ARG A 120 -5.97 -7.47 15.17
N ALA A 121 -6.86 -6.64 15.71
CA ALA A 121 -8.27 -6.67 15.39
C ALA A 121 -8.55 -6.44 13.89
N LEU A 122 -7.84 -5.51 13.26
CA LEU A 122 -7.95 -5.26 11.82
C LEU A 122 -7.49 -6.45 10.97
N LEU A 123 -6.43 -7.15 11.37
CA LEU A 123 -5.97 -8.36 10.68
C LEU A 123 -6.92 -9.54 10.91
N GLU A 124 -7.43 -9.71 12.13
CA GLU A 124 -8.40 -10.74 12.49
C GLU A 124 -9.76 -10.54 11.81
N SER A 125 -10.11 -9.32 11.43
CA SER A 125 -11.35 -9.03 10.68
C SER A 125 -11.40 -9.65 9.28
N GLY A 126 -10.24 -10.07 8.75
CA GLY A 126 -10.13 -10.58 7.38
C GLY A 126 -10.12 -9.48 6.31
N ALA A 127 -10.19 -8.20 6.70
CA ALA A 127 -10.16 -7.07 5.76
C ALA A 127 -8.80 -6.93 5.07
N PHE A 128 -7.73 -7.33 5.73
CA PHE A 128 -6.36 -7.12 5.26
C PHE A 128 -5.58 -8.44 5.24
N GLN A 129 -5.07 -8.80 4.08
CA GLN A 129 -4.23 -9.99 3.90
C GLN A 129 -2.78 -9.65 3.57
N THR A 130 -2.48 -8.37 3.45
CA THR A 130 -1.11 -7.89 3.28
C THR A 130 -0.88 -6.74 4.24
N LEU A 131 0.13 -6.89 5.07
CA LEU A 131 0.61 -5.86 5.97
C LEU A 131 1.93 -5.33 5.44
N VAL A 132 1.97 -4.03 5.16
CA VAL A 132 3.17 -3.32 4.69
C VAL A 132 3.63 -2.40 5.81
N CYS A 133 4.84 -2.57 6.28
CA CYS A 133 5.42 -1.69 7.28
C CYS A 133 6.50 -0.82 6.66
N LEU A 134 6.36 0.50 6.85
CA LEU A 134 7.31 1.48 6.38
C LEU A 134 8.35 1.79 7.45
N LYS A 135 9.57 2.12 7.02
CA LYS A 135 10.60 2.67 7.89
C LYS A 135 10.16 4.02 8.47
N GLY A 136 10.93 4.55 9.37
CA GLY A 136 10.61 5.83 10.00
C GLY A 136 10.98 7.05 9.16
N ARG A 137 10.98 8.20 9.82
CA ARG A 137 11.24 9.53 9.24
C ARG A 137 12.60 9.67 8.54
N SER A 138 13.58 8.85 8.93
CA SER A 138 14.91 8.84 8.31
C SER A 138 14.93 8.27 6.89
N ALA A 139 13.91 7.49 6.52
CA ALA A 139 13.79 6.86 5.21
C ALA A 139 12.31 6.78 4.80
N PRO A 140 11.65 7.93 4.50
CA PRO A 140 10.23 7.98 4.18
C PRO A 140 9.92 7.21 2.89
N GLY A 141 8.87 6.40 2.90
CA GLY A 141 8.47 5.59 1.76
C GLY A 141 9.24 4.29 1.61
N GLU A 142 10.32 4.08 2.36
CA GLU A 142 11.04 2.81 2.33
C GLU A 142 10.35 1.74 3.16
N LEU A 143 10.36 0.52 2.63
CA LEU A 143 9.81 -0.65 3.30
C LEU A 143 10.74 -1.11 4.42
N ALA A 144 10.17 -1.32 5.60
CA ALA A 144 10.82 -2.07 6.67
C ALA A 144 10.64 -3.58 6.42
N TRP A 145 9.40 -4.00 6.17
CA TRP A 145 9.04 -5.36 5.82
C TRP A 145 7.62 -5.43 5.23
N ILE A 146 7.32 -6.54 4.57
CA ILE A 146 5.98 -6.89 4.09
C ILE A 146 5.66 -8.29 4.61
N GLN A 147 4.45 -8.45 5.13
CA GLN A 147 3.95 -9.74 5.60
C GLN A 147 2.60 -10.04 4.95
N LYS A 148 2.44 -11.25 4.44
CA LYS A 148 1.13 -11.78 4.09
C LYS A 148 0.49 -12.39 5.32
N VAL A 149 -0.76 -12.06 5.54
CA VAL A 149 -1.57 -12.60 6.64
C VAL A 149 -2.51 -13.63 6.04
N ALA A 150 -2.44 -14.85 6.52
CA ALA A 150 -3.38 -15.88 6.12
C ALA A 150 -4.80 -15.45 6.51
N PRO A 151 -5.84 -15.75 5.69
CA PRO A 151 -7.21 -15.51 6.10
C PRO A 151 -7.46 -16.30 7.38
N TRP A 152 -7.94 -15.62 8.41
CA TRP A 152 -8.28 -16.26 9.69
C TRP A 152 -9.36 -17.32 9.46
N GLY A 153 -8.97 -18.58 9.40
CA GLY A 153 -9.89 -19.71 9.26
C GLY A 153 -10.76 -19.82 10.49
N ARG A 154 -12.05 -20.00 10.30
CA ARG A 154 -12.95 -20.39 11.38
C ARG A 154 -12.51 -21.77 11.89
N GLY A 155 -11.69 -21.84 12.92
CA GLY A 155 -11.44 -23.13 13.57
C GLY A 155 -10.11 -23.33 14.27
N GLU A 156 -9.11 -22.51 14.11
CA GLU A 156 -7.83 -22.72 14.80
C GLU A 156 -7.56 -21.59 15.79
N ARG A 157 -7.98 -21.83 17.03
CA ARG A 157 -7.49 -21.10 18.19
C ARG A 157 -6.10 -21.62 18.51
N GLY A 158 -5.10 -20.83 18.32
CA GLY A 158 -3.80 -21.06 18.91
C GLY A 158 -2.68 -21.33 17.92
N GLU A 159 -1.66 -20.56 18.08
CA GLU A 159 -0.28 -20.78 17.71
C GLU A 159 0.13 -20.48 16.26
N ASN A 160 0.80 -19.33 16.13
CA ASN A 160 1.84 -19.02 15.14
C ASN A 160 1.51 -19.13 13.64
N ALA A 161 0.69 -18.22 13.12
CA ALA A 161 0.64 -18.00 11.68
C ALA A 161 1.34 -16.68 11.27
N CYS A 162 2.48 -16.40 11.86
CA CYS A 162 3.41 -15.36 11.38
C CYS A 162 4.67 -16.06 10.86
N GLU A 163 4.59 -16.70 9.72
CA GLU A 163 5.81 -17.00 8.98
C GLU A 163 6.37 -15.67 8.46
N ALA A 164 7.43 -15.21 9.11
CA ALA A 164 8.30 -14.18 8.56
C ALA A 164 8.83 -14.72 7.23
N VAL A 165 8.40 -14.12 6.14
CA VAL A 165 9.10 -14.31 4.85
C VAL A 165 10.49 -13.73 5.06
N GLY A 166 11.43 -14.65 5.31
CA GLY A 166 12.82 -14.34 5.54
C GLY A 166 13.37 -13.45 4.43
N ASN A 167 14.33 -12.63 4.79
CA ASN A 167 15.14 -11.77 3.93
C ASN A 167 15.78 -12.53 2.76
N GLY A 168 14.98 -12.90 1.78
CA GLY A 168 15.38 -13.40 0.49
C GLY A 168 15.13 -12.33 -0.55
N ILE A 169 15.81 -11.20 -0.45
CA ILE A 169 16.05 -10.37 -1.63
C ILE A 169 17.17 -11.08 -2.36
N ASP A 170 16.76 -12.01 -3.22
CA ASP A 170 17.62 -12.56 -4.24
C ASP A 170 18.12 -11.37 -5.05
N ARG A 171 19.42 -11.10 -4.93
CA ARG A 171 20.13 -10.15 -5.76
C ARG A 171 20.11 -10.72 -7.18
N ALA A 172 19.02 -10.42 -7.90
CA ALA A 172 18.97 -10.65 -9.33
C ALA A 172 20.15 -9.90 -9.96
N GLN A 173 21.07 -10.69 -10.41
CA GLN A 173 22.27 -10.41 -11.16
C GLN A 173 22.08 -9.26 -12.14
N ARG A 174 22.83 -8.19 -11.94
CA ARG A 174 23.14 -7.26 -13.01
C ARG A 174 23.95 -8.03 -14.06
N PRO A 175 23.59 -8.00 -15.33
CA PRO A 175 24.47 -8.49 -16.36
C PRO A 175 25.69 -7.57 -16.41
N VAL A 176 26.84 -8.12 -16.06
CA VAL A 176 28.15 -7.51 -16.29
C VAL A 176 28.43 -7.69 -17.78
N GLY A 177 28.01 -6.71 -18.58
CA GLY A 177 28.45 -6.58 -19.96
C GLY A 177 29.79 -5.88 -20.00
N GLY A 178 30.87 -6.66 -19.92
CA GLY A 178 32.18 -6.18 -20.28
C GLY A 178 32.24 -5.97 -21.79
N LEU A 179 32.57 -4.80 -22.21
CA LEU A 179 33.17 -4.56 -23.54
C LEU A 179 34.47 -3.80 -23.30
N ALA A 180 35.53 -4.60 -23.22
CA ALA A 180 36.87 -4.17 -23.56
C ALA A 180 36.97 -4.14 -25.09
N GLY A 181 37.48 -3.07 -25.63
CA GLY A 181 37.74 -2.88 -27.05
C GLY A 181 38.18 -1.46 -27.26
N GLY A 182 39.44 -1.14 -27.10
CA GLY A 182 40.40 -1.15 -28.17
C GLY A 182 40.41 0.23 -28.86
N VAL A 183 41.25 1.12 -28.36
CA VAL A 183 41.66 2.36 -29.09
C VAL A 183 42.64 1.96 -30.15
N PRO A 184 42.57 2.46 -31.39
CA PRO A 184 43.71 2.77 -32.18
C PRO A 184 43.89 4.30 -32.31
N SER A 185 45.05 4.72 -31.88
CA SER A 185 45.69 5.97 -32.26
C SER A 185 46.02 5.94 -33.74
N GLU A 186 45.66 6.97 -34.49
CA GLU A 186 46.49 7.40 -35.65
C GLU A 186 46.28 8.86 -35.91
N THR A 187 47.36 9.50 -35.94
CA THR A 187 47.89 10.77 -36.21
C THR A 187 47.58 11.33 -37.63
N GLU A 188 47.72 12.64 -37.67
CA GLU A 188 48.17 13.50 -38.80
C GLU A 188 47.14 14.07 -39.78
N GLY A 189 47.23 15.39 -39.92
CA GLY A 189 47.04 16.08 -41.14
C GLY A 189 46.27 17.38 -41.13
N ALA A 190 46.87 18.49 -40.73
CA ALA A 190 46.51 19.78 -41.28
C ALA A 190 47.22 19.95 -42.64
N PRO A 191 46.71 20.76 -43.62
CA PRO A 191 46.83 22.20 -43.55
C PRO A 191 45.71 23.03 -44.24
N ALA A 192 45.71 24.26 -43.84
CA ALA A 192 45.35 25.50 -44.46
C ALA A 192 44.77 25.56 -45.92
N ALA A 193 43.69 26.31 -46.03
CA ALA A 193 43.44 27.47 -46.86
C ALA A 193 42.11 28.14 -46.50
#